data_e19dc7b40ec0173f00416ad325f41cff
#
_entry.id   e19dc7b40ec0173f00416ad325f41cff
#
_cell.length_a   1.000
_cell.length_b   1.000
_cell.length_c   1.000
_cell.angle_alpha   90.00
_cell.angle_beta   90.00
_cell.angle_gamma   90.00
#
_symmetry.space_group_name_H-M   'P 1'
#
loop_
_entity.id
_entity.type
_entity.pdbx_description
1 polymer ?
#
loop_
_entity_poly.entity_id
_entity_poly.type
_entity_poly.pdbx_seq_one_letter_code
_entity_poly.pdbx_strand_id
1 'polypeptide(L)'
;MTADRDALKDAFLHRAGLGEARREQLAGDASTRSYERLHLPGGGRRIFMDQPPVESAACPPEADAETRRALGYNALARLAAGRVDAFVAVAGWLGRQGLSAPRIDAFDAGLGLAVMEDLGDDLFGALIAGGADETPLYEAAVDALVHMQSRPVPARLGAESGLDWPVLAYDALALQTAADLLPDWLPALRPQVRVDAAARADWADLWRPILARGEAGASVFCHRDYHVENLIWLPDREGPARVGLVDFQDAVLAHPAWDLSMLLHDARRDVSRPLSEAMLGRYLDRAGSIAGPAFAADFHALGALNICRIIGVFARLVVRDGRPKYEAFLPRMWGYLDDCLADPGLAGLRAWLDACVPAEARG
;
A
#
# COMPACT_ATOMS: atom_id res chain seq x y z
N MET A 1 14.59 -27.67 5.01
CA MET A 1 13.66 -26.55 5.32
C MET A 1 12.33 -26.65 4.59
N THR A 2 12.24 -26.99 3.30
CA THR A 2 10.96 -27.10 2.55
C THR A 2 10.04 -28.23 3.02
N ALA A 3 10.55 -29.45 3.22
CA ALA A 3 9.73 -30.60 3.65
C ALA A 3 9.09 -30.42 5.05
N ASP A 4 9.74 -29.69 5.94
CA ASP A 4 9.21 -29.36 7.26
C ASP A 4 8.07 -28.30 7.15
N ARG A 5 8.22 -27.32 6.26
CA ARG A 5 7.19 -26.28 6.04
C ARG A 5 5.91 -26.86 5.44
N ASP A 6 6.02 -27.80 4.50
CA ASP A 6 4.85 -28.43 3.89
C ASP A 6 4.09 -29.29 4.92
N ALA A 7 4.79 -30.02 5.79
CA ALA A 7 4.16 -30.75 6.87
C ALA A 7 3.40 -29.83 7.85
N LEU A 8 3.93 -28.64 8.16
CA LEU A 8 3.25 -27.65 8.99
C LEU A 8 1.99 -27.10 8.30
N LYS A 9 2.04 -26.83 7.00
CA LYS A 9 0.88 -26.40 6.20
C LYS A 9 -0.20 -27.48 6.19
N ASP A 10 0.15 -28.72 5.95
CA ASP A 10 -0.79 -29.84 5.93
C ASP A 10 -1.44 -30.03 7.31
N ALA A 11 -0.66 -30.03 8.39
CA ALA A 11 -1.18 -30.11 9.73
C ALA A 11 -2.13 -28.96 10.08
N PHE A 12 -1.83 -27.74 9.64
CA PHE A 12 -2.71 -26.58 9.83
C PHE A 12 -4.03 -26.76 9.06
N LEU A 13 -3.98 -27.15 7.77
CA LEU A 13 -5.18 -27.37 6.96
C LEU A 13 -6.04 -28.52 7.53
N HIS A 14 -5.44 -29.59 8.03
CA HIS A 14 -6.18 -30.66 8.71
C HIS A 14 -6.90 -30.15 9.96
N ARG A 15 -6.24 -29.37 10.82
CA ARG A 15 -6.89 -28.75 12.00
C ARG A 15 -8.02 -27.80 11.62
N ALA A 16 -7.90 -27.11 10.49
CA ALA A 16 -8.95 -26.23 9.95
C ALA A 16 -10.08 -26.99 9.24
N GLY A 17 -10.05 -28.32 9.18
CA GLY A 17 -11.05 -29.15 8.49
C GLY A 17 -10.96 -29.08 6.95
N LEU A 18 -9.80 -28.73 6.42
CA LEU A 18 -9.55 -28.46 4.99
C LEU A 18 -8.48 -29.38 4.39
N GLY A 19 -8.10 -30.46 5.10
CA GLY A 19 -7.07 -31.39 4.66
C GLY A 19 -7.38 -32.12 3.34
N GLU A 20 -8.66 -32.25 2.99
CA GLU A 20 -9.10 -32.91 1.75
C GLU A 20 -9.28 -31.92 0.56
N ALA A 21 -9.00 -30.64 0.74
CA ALA A 21 -9.13 -29.65 -0.30
C ALA A 21 -8.04 -29.83 -1.37
N ARG A 22 -8.43 -29.80 -2.66
CA ARG A 22 -7.46 -29.74 -3.75
C ARG A 22 -6.78 -28.38 -3.76
N ARG A 23 -5.48 -28.37 -3.72
CA ARG A 23 -4.66 -27.14 -3.68
C ARG A 23 -4.21 -26.76 -5.10
N GLU A 24 -4.30 -25.48 -5.40
CA GLU A 24 -3.84 -24.88 -6.65
C GLU A 24 -2.97 -23.67 -6.34
N GLN A 25 -1.70 -23.73 -6.73
CA GLN A 25 -0.77 -22.62 -6.51
C GLN A 25 -1.20 -21.39 -7.31
N LEU A 26 -1.31 -20.25 -6.66
CA LEU A 26 -1.53 -18.98 -7.33
C LEU A 26 -0.20 -18.30 -7.66
N ALA A 27 -0.20 -17.54 -8.77
CA ALA A 27 0.96 -16.76 -9.16
C ALA A 27 1.28 -15.71 -8.06
N GLY A 28 2.51 -15.72 -7.57
CA GLY A 28 2.99 -14.74 -6.60
C GLY A 28 3.63 -13.53 -7.28
N ASP A 29 3.56 -12.37 -6.63
CA ASP A 29 4.33 -11.18 -7.00
C ASP A 29 5.61 -11.08 -6.15
N ALA A 30 6.14 -9.88 -5.97
CA ALA A 30 7.39 -9.56 -5.27
C ALA A 30 7.43 -9.90 -3.76
N SER A 31 6.32 -10.39 -3.20
CA SER A 31 6.17 -10.71 -1.79
C SER A 31 6.88 -12.01 -1.39
N THR A 32 7.24 -12.14 -0.11
CA THR A 32 7.65 -13.41 0.53
C THR A 32 6.45 -14.32 0.81
N ARG A 33 5.23 -13.80 0.65
CA ARG A 33 3.99 -14.56 0.80
C ARG A 33 3.72 -15.43 -0.43
N SER A 34 3.20 -16.62 -0.19
CA SER A 34 2.63 -17.47 -1.24
C SER A 34 1.16 -17.73 -0.96
N TYR A 35 0.40 -17.93 -2.03
CA TYR A 35 -1.03 -18.17 -1.96
C TYR A 35 -1.40 -19.41 -2.74
N GLU A 36 -2.34 -20.18 -2.18
CA GLU A 36 -2.92 -21.33 -2.84
C GLU A 36 -4.45 -21.20 -2.81
N ARG A 37 -5.12 -21.54 -3.90
CA ARG A 37 -6.57 -21.68 -3.93
C ARG A 37 -6.94 -23.09 -3.50
N LEU A 38 -7.79 -23.21 -2.49
CA LEU A 38 -8.34 -24.45 -1.97
C LEU A 38 -9.70 -24.69 -2.62
N HIS A 39 -9.83 -25.80 -3.36
CA HIS A 39 -11.10 -26.24 -3.91
C HIS A 39 -11.70 -27.27 -2.96
N LEU A 40 -12.85 -26.96 -2.39
CA LEU A 40 -13.47 -27.79 -1.35
C LEU A 40 -14.26 -28.96 -1.96
N PRO A 41 -14.25 -30.17 -1.36
CA PRO A 41 -14.97 -31.34 -1.88
C PRO A 41 -16.48 -31.11 -2.08
N GLY A 42 -17.10 -30.29 -1.22
CA GLY A 42 -18.52 -29.91 -1.28
C GLY A 42 -18.84 -28.73 -2.21
N GLY A 43 -17.85 -28.25 -2.98
CA GLY A 43 -17.92 -27.02 -3.75
C GLY A 43 -17.52 -25.79 -2.94
N GLY A 44 -17.28 -24.70 -3.63
CA GLY A 44 -16.72 -23.48 -3.03
C GLY A 44 -15.21 -23.45 -3.02
N ARG A 45 -14.68 -22.26 -2.74
CA ARG A 45 -13.23 -21.99 -2.78
C ARG A 45 -12.80 -21.19 -1.56
N ARG A 46 -11.50 -21.33 -1.18
CA ARG A 46 -10.82 -20.53 -0.17
C ARG A 46 -9.44 -20.16 -0.68
N ILE A 47 -8.87 -19.14 -0.10
CA ILE A 47 -7.47 -18.80 -0.29
C ILE A 47 -6.71 -19.23 0.95
N PHE A 48 -5.63 -19.96 0.75
CA PHE A 48 -4.65 -20.30 1.78
C PHE A 48 -3.41 -19.43 1.60
N MET A 49 -3.07 -18.68 2.62
CA MET A 49 -1.89 -17.81 2.67
C MET A 49 -0.80 -18.47 3.51
N ASP A 50 0.39 -18.54 2.95
CA ASP A 50 1.62 -18.91 3.63
C ASP A 50 2.58 -17.71 3.63
N GLN A 51 2.78 -17.13 4.82
CA GLN A 51 3.71 -16.06 5.10
C GLN A 51 4.73 -16.55 6.13
N PRO A 52 5.86 -17.16 5.69
CA PRO A 52 6.88 -17.59 6.63
C PRO A 52 7.31 -16.47 7.56
N PRO A 53 7.45 -16.72 8.87
CA PRO A 53 7.94 -15.70 9.81
C PRO A 53 9.27 -15.12 9.32
N VAL A 54 9.38 -13.78 9.39
CA VAL A 54 10.60 -13.05 9.06
C VAL A 54 11.31 -12.62 10.34
N GLU A 55 12.64 -12.51 10.30
CA GLU A 55 13.44 -12.09 11.46
C GLU A 55 13.21 -10.62 11.84
N SER A 56 12.81 -9.80 10.87
CA SER A 56 12.59 -8.37 11.07
C SER A 56 11.32 -8.12 11.88
N ALA A 57 11.43 -7.38 12.96
CA ALA A 57 10.31 -7.03 13.83
C ALA A 57 9.43 -5.92 13.24
N ALA A 58 8.11 -6.00 13.49
CA ALA A 58 7.21 -4.87 13.31
C ALA A 58 7.60 -3.73 14.27
N CYS A 59 7.24 -2.48 13.92
CA CYS A 59 7.52 -1.31 14.74
C CYS A 59 6.76 -1.41 16.07
N PRO A 60 7.43 -1.41 17.23
CA PRO A 60 6.74 -1.26 18.51
C PRO A 60 6.06 0.11 18.58
N PRO A 61 4.84 0.21 19.13
CA PRO A 61 4.07 1.47 19.17
C PRO A 61 4.84 2.63 19.83
N GLU A 62 5.56 2.33 20.92
CA GLU A 62 6.29 3.31 21.74
C GLU A 62 7.73 3.55 21.26
N ALA A 63 8.16 2.90 20.16
CA ALA A 63 9.54 3.03 19.69
C ALA A 63 9.84 4.47 19.24
N ASP A 64 10.85 5.08 19.86
CA ASP A 64 11.40 6.34 19.44
C ASP A 64 12.22 6.22 18.14
N ALA A 65 12.69 7.35 17.64
CA ALA A 65 13.44 7.40 16.38
C ALA A 65 14.74 6.58 16.41
N GLU A 66 15.44 6.53 17.55
CA GLU A 66 16.68 5.77 17.70
C GLU A 66 16.40 4.27 17.68
N THR A 67 15.44 3.83 18.47
CA THR A 67 14.97 2.43 18.48
C THR A 67 14.51 1.98 17.09
N ARG A 68 13.75 2.81 16.38
CA ARG A 68 13.27 2.49 15.03
C ARG A 68 14.43 2.36 14.03
N ARG A 69 15.47 3.22 14.14
CA ARG A 69 16.67 3.09 13.29
C ARG A 69 17.43 1.80 13.58
N ALA A 70 17.57 1.43 14.85
CA ALA A 70 18.21 0.18 15.25
C ALA A 70 17.45 -1.06 14.76
N LEU A 71 16.10 -1.03 14.75
CA LEU A 71 15.25 -2.11 14.23
C LEU A 71 15.21 -2.17 12.69
N GLY A 72 15.61 -1.11 12.00
CA GLY A 72 15.73 -1.06 10.55
C GLY A 72 14.48 -0.60 9.81
N TYR A 73 14.48 -0.84 8.48
CA TYR A 73 13.54 -0.23 7.54
C TYR A 73 12.06 -0.49 7.88
N ASN A 74 11.68 -1.71 8.28
CA ASN A 74 10.29 -2.01 8.60
C ASN A 74 9.77 -1.17 9.77
N ALA A 75 10.58 -0.96 10.78
CA ALA A 75 10.20 -0.11 11.91
C ALA A 75 10.20 1.38 11.53
N LEU A 76 11.20 1.85 10.78
CA LEU A 76 11.25 3.21 10.27
C LEU A 76 10.01 3.54 9.45
N ALA A 77 9.66 2.67 8.51
CA ALA A 77 8.54 2.84 7.61
C ALA A 77 7.20 2.41 8.22
N ARG A 78 7.15 1.91 9.46
CA ARG A 78 5.94 1.41 10.14
C ARG A 78 5.20 0.33 9.34
N LEU A 79 5.96 -0.65 8.80
CA LEU A 79 5.41 -1.83 8.12
C LEU A 79 5.06 -2.92 9.13
N ALA A 80 4.11 -3.76 8.78
CA ALA A 80 3.71 -4.94 9.57
C ALA A 80 4.77 -6.06 9.59
N ALA A 81 5.85 -5.93 8.83
CA ALA A 81 6.96 -6.89 8.77
C ALA A 81 6.49 -8.33 8.46
N GLY A 82 5.50 -8.48 7.57
CA GLY A 82 4.97 -9.78 7.17
C GLY A 82 4.15 -10.51 8.25
N ARG A 83 3.67 -9.81 9.28
CA ARG A 83 2.88 -10.40 10.37
C ARG A 83 1.47 -10.76 9.91
N VAL A 84 1.08 -12.04 10.10
CA VAL A 84 -0.28 -12.53 9.78
C VAL A 84 -1.32 -11.98 10.74
N ASP A 85 -0.97 -11.71 11.99
CA ASP A 85 -1.86 -11.06 12.95
C ASP A 85 -2.29 -9.65 12.50
N ALA A 86 -1.39 -8.88 11.88
CA ALA A 86 -1.75 -7.61 11.23
C ALA A 86 -2.84 -7.81 10.16
N PHE A 87 -2.61 -8.78 9.26
CA PHE A 87 -3.56 -9.09 8.19
C PHE A 87 -4.93 -9.47 8.76
N VAL A 88 -4.98 -10.39 9.73
CA VAL A 88 -6.23 -10.85 10.35
C VAL A 88 -6.95 -9.71 11.08
N ALA A 89 -6.22 -8.92 11.87
CA ALA A 89 -6.79 -7.82 12.64
C ALA A 89 -7.39 -6.72 11.73
N VAL A 90 -6.68 -6.37 10.65
CA VAL A 90 -7.14 -5.36 9.68
C VAL A 90 -8.33 -5.89 8.88
N ALA A 91 -8.28 -7.14 8.38
CA ALA A 91 -9.40 -7.76 7.68
C ALA A 91 -10.69 -7.74 8.51
N GLY A 92 -10.58 -8.11 9.79
CA GLY A 92 -11.70 -8.09 10.72
C GLY A 92 -12.28 -6.70 10.91
N TRP A 93 -11.43 -5.66 11.04
CA TRP A 93 -11.93 -4.28 11.17
C TRP A 93 -12.61 -3.81 9.88
N LEU A 94 -12.02 -4.01 8.72
CA LEU A 94 -12.60 -3.62 7.42
C LEU A 94 -13.97 -4.29 7.21
N GLY A 95 -14.09 -5.58 7.50
CA GLY A 95 -15.36 -6.31 7.38
C GLY A 95 -16.46 -5.74 8.28
N ARG A 96 -16.12 -5.34 9.53
CA ARG A 96 -17.08 -4.69 10.45
C ARG A 96 -17.50 -3.30 9.99
N GLN A 97 -16.68 -2.63 9.17
CA GLN A 97 -17.06 -1.36 8.56
C GLN A 97 -17.94 -1.53 7.30
N GLY A 98 -18.30 -2.76 6.92
CA GLY A 98 -19.09 -3.04 5.72
C GLY A 98 -18.29 -2.99 4.42
N LEU A 99 -16.97 -3.11 4.52
CA LEU A 99 -16.05 -3.25 3.39
C LEU A 99 -15.77 -4.73 3.10
N SER A 100 -15.36 -5.04 1.88
CA SER A 100 -15.08 -6.40 1.44
C SER A 100 -13.61 -6.75 1.56
N ALA A 101 -13.10 -6.86 2.80
CA ALA A 101 -11.88 -7.61 3.04
C ALA A 101 -12.20 -9.12 3.14
N PRO A 102 -11.28 -10.03 2.78
CA PRO A 102 -11.51 -11.47 2.89
C PRO A 102 -11.85 -11.86 4.33
N ARG A 103 -12.97 -12.56 4.54
CA ARG A 103 -13.29 -13.13 5.85
C ARG A 103 -12.27 -14.22 6.18
N ILE A 104 -11.69 -14.15 7.38
CA ILE A 104 -10.72 -15.14 7.85
C ILE A 104 -11.46 -16.32 8.48
N ASP A 105 -11.24 -17.52 7.94
CA ASP A 105 -11.85 -18.74 8.44
C ASP A 105 -10.97 -19.43 9.51
N ALA A 106 -9.65 -19.42 9.32
CA ALA A 106 -8.66 -19.94 10.28
C ALA A 106 -7.33 -19.23 10.12
N PHE A 107 -6.56 -19.10 11.21
CA PHE A 107 -5.18 -18.58 11.15
C PHE A 107 -4.31 -19.15 12.27
N ASP A 108 -3.00 -19.08 12.06
CA ASP A 108 -1.96 -19.37 13.04
C ASP A 108 -0.86 -18.30 12.86
N ALA A 109 -0.88 -17.29 13.72
CA ALA A 109 0.05 -16.16 13.63
C ALA A 109 1.51 -16.59 13.89
N GLY A 110 1.72 -17.60 14.74
CA GLY A 110 3.05 -18.13 15.03
C GLY A 110 3.67 -18.88 13.85
N LEU A 111 2.83 -19.60 13.10
CA LEU A 111 3.25 -20.29 11.88
C LEU A 111 3.20 -19.36 10.65
N GLY A 112 2.52 -18.24 10.71
CA GLY A 112 2.34 -17.35 9.57
C GLY A 112 1.39 -17.93 8.51
N LEU A 113 0.33 -18.63 8.93
CA LEU A 113 -0.63 -19.30 8.05
C LEU A 113 -2.04 -18.73 8.25
N ALA A 114 -2.79 -18.59 7.16
CA ALA A 114 -4.21 -18.21 7.23
C ALA A 114 -5.01 -18.84 6.09
N VAL A 115 -6.27 -19.17 6.38
CA VAL A 115 -7.28 -19.52 5.37
C VAL A 115 -8.36 -18.46 5.39
N MET A 116 -8.75 -18.00 4.21
CA MET A 116 -9.67 -16.89 4.05
C MET A 116 -10.61 -17.08 2.86
N GLU A 117 -11.63 -16.25 2.80
CA GLU A 117 -12.55 -16.12 1.68
C GLU A 117 -11.80 -15.88 0.37
N ASP A 118 -12.22 -16.55 -0.70
CA ASP A 118 -11.79 -16.28 -2.07
C ASP A 118 -12.70 -15.20 -2.67
N LEU A 119 -12.19 -13.98 -2.84
CA LEU A 119 -12.91 -12.86 -3.43
C LEU A 119 -12.96 -12.94 -4.98
N GLY A 120 -12.34 -13.96 -5.59
CA GLY A 120 -12.30 -14.13 -7.04
C GLY A 120 -11.08 -13.49 -7.69
N ASP A 121 -11.16 -13.37 -9.02
CA ASP A 121 -10.01 -12.99 -9.85
C ASP A 121 -10.23 -11.66 -10.61
N ASP A 122 -11.37 -11.00 -10.41
CA ASP A 122 -11.76 -9.77 -11.12
C ASP A 122 -11.04 -8.54 -10.57
N LEU A 123 -9.70 -8.57 -10.61
CA LEU A 123 -8.89 -7.40 -10.28
C LEU A 123 -9.24 -6.23 -11.20
N PHE A 124 -9.37 -5.03 -10.65
CA PHE A 124 -9.67 -3.82 -11.43
C PHE A 124 -8.66 -3.64 -12.57
N GLY A 125 -7.36 -3.83 -12.30
CA GLY A 125 -6.32 -3.75 -13.31
C GLY A 125 -6.52 -4.74 -14.46
N ALA A 126 -6.88 -5.99 -14.15
CA ALA A 126 -7.14 -7.03 -15.14
C ALA A 126 -8.39 -6.74 -15.97
N LEU A 127 -9.48 -6.29 -15.32
CA LEU A 127 -10.72 -5.92 -16.01
C LEU A 127 -10.50 -4.77 -17.00
N ILE A 128 -9.80 -3.73 -16.58
CA ILE A 128 -9.51 -2.57 -17.43
C ILE A 128 -8.57 -2.96 -18.59
N ALA A 129 -7.54 -3.76 -18.34
CA ALA A 129 -6.69 -4.31 -19.38
C ALA A 129 -7.47 -5.20 -20.37
N GLY A 130 -8.53 -5.86 -19.91
CA GLY A 130 -9.50 -6.62 -20.71
C GLY A 130 -10.51 -5.77 -21.48
N GLY A 131 -10.46 -4.43 -21.35
CA GLY A 131 -11.35 -3.49 -22.09
C GLY A 131 -12.61 -3.07 -21.35
N ALA A 132 -12.73 -3.35 -20.04
CA ALA A 132 -13.81 -2.80 -19.24
C ALA A 132 -13.70 -1.26 -19.13
N ASP A 133 -14.86 -0.58 -19.06
CA ASP A 133 -14.89 0.86 -18.76
C ASP A 133 -14.30 1.12 -17.37
N GLU A 134 -13.24 1.92 -17.32
CA GLU A 134 -12.53 2.22 -16.09
C GLU A 134 -13.32 3.18 -15.17
N THR A 135 -14.16 4.05 -15.73
CA THR A 135 -14.85 5.09 -14.97
C THR A 135 -15.70 4.53 -13.82
N PRO A 136 -16.60 3.54 -14.03
CA PRO A 136 -17.38 2.97 -12.93
C PRO A 136 -16.54 2.27 -11.86
N LEU A 137 -15.41 1.68 -12.25
CA LEU A 137 -14.49 1.00 -11.32
C LEU A 137 -13.80 2.03 -10.43
N TYR A 138 -13.27 3.12 -11.00
CA TYR A 138 -12.65 4.21 -10.24
C TYR A 138 -13.66 4.95 -9.36
N GLU A 139 -14.88 5.17 -9.84
CA GLU A 139 -15.96 5.73 -9.03
C GLU A 139 -16.27 4.87 -7.80
N ALA A 140 -16.37 3.56 -7.98
CA ALA A 140 -16.58 2.63 -6.88
C ALA A 140 -15.39 2.61 -5.91
N ALA A 141 -14.15 2.67 -6.42
CA ALA A 141 -12.95 2.75 -5.59
C ALA A 141 -12.94 4.03 -4.75
N VAL A 142 -13.24 5.19 -5.34
CA VAL A 142 -13.33 6.46 -4.60
C VAL A 142 -14.43 6.41 -3.54
N ASP A 143 -15.59 5.86 -3.85
CA ASP A 143 -16.69 5.73 -2.90
C ASP A 143 -16.34 4.80 -1.72
N ALA A 144 -15.68 3.68 -1.99
CA ALA A 144 -15.19 2.76 -0.97
C ALA A 144 -14.09 3.42 -0.11
N LEU A 145 -13.21 4.22 -0.73
CA LEU A 145 -12.16 4.97 -0.02
C LEU A 145 -12.77 5.98 0.95
N VAL A 146 -13.70 6.82 0.48
CA VAL A 146 -14.41 7.79 1.33
C VAL A 146 -15.12 7.09 2.48
N HIS A 147 -15.81 5.98 2.19
CA HIS A 147 -16.48 5.18 3.23
C HIS A 147 -15.47 4.67 4.27
N MET A 148 -14.36 4.09 3.84
CA MET A 148 -13.30 3.58 4.70
C MET A 148 -12.73 4.69 5.60
N GLN A 149 -12.40 5.82 5.03
CA GLN A 149 -11.81 6.96 5.72
C GLN A 149 -12.79 7.69 6.67
N SER A 150 -14.10 7.54 6.45
CA SER A 150 -15.12 8.09 7.34
C SER A 150 -15.33 7.29 8.63
N ARG A 151 -14.70 6.12 8.77
CA ARG A 151 -14.90 5.24 9.92
C ARG A 151 -13.94 5.57 11.05
N PRO A 152 -14.42 5.61 12.30
CA PRO A 152 -13.53 5.78 13.45
C PRO A 152 -12.58 4.59 13.56
N VAL A 153 -11.30 4.87 13.71
CA VAL A 153 -10.26 3.85 13.81
C VAL A 153 -9.83 3.73 15.28
N PRO A 154 -10.04 2.57 15.93
CA PRO A 154 -9.53 2.38 17.28
C PRO A 154 -7.99 2.27 17.26
N ALA A 155 -7.36 2.61 18.38
CA ALA A 155 -5.91 2.53 18.49
C ALA A 155 -5.35 1.10 18.30
N ARG A 156 -6.20 0.08 18.53
CA ARG A 156 -5.82 -1.33 18.38
C ARG A 156 -6.95 -2.12 17.74
N LEU A 157 -6.59 -3.10 16.90
CA LEU A 157 -7.50 -3.95 16.14
C LEU A 157 -7.35 -5.42 16.56
N GLY A 158 -8.34 -6.24 16.21
CA GLY A 158 -8.25 -7.70 16.31
C GLY A 158 -8.76 -8.32 17.60
N ALA A 159 -9.34 -7.53 18.52
CA ALA A 159 -9.85 -8.05 19.81
C ALA A 159 -10.83 -9.23 19.64
N GLU A 160 -11.66 -9.22 18.60
CA GLU A 160 -12.62 -10.29 18.27
C GLU A 160 -11.94 -11.60 17.84
N SER A 161 -10.71 -11.53 17.39
CA SER A 161 -9.88 -12.69 17.01
C SER A 161 -8.85 -13.03 18.08
N GLY A 162 -8.93 -12.43 19.26
CA GLY A 162 -7.95 -12.57 20.34
C GLY A 162 -6.61 -11.91 20.04
N LEU A 163 -6.58 -10.99 19.09
CA LEU A 163 -5.39 -10.25 18.67
C LEU A 163 -5.39 -8.84 19.25
N ASP A 164 -4.21 -8.24 19.30
CA ASP A 164 -3.99 -6.90 19.81
C ASP A 164 -2.99 -6.16 18.90
N TRP A 165 -3.47 -5.78 17.69
CA TRP A 165 -2.65 -5.12 16.68
C TRP A 165 -2.77 -3.59 16.77
N PRO A 166 -1.65 -2.85 16.97
CA PRO A 166 -1.69 -1.39 17.03
C PRO A 166 -1.86 -0.78 15.65
N VAL A 167 -2.68 0.26 15.54
CA VAL A 167 -2.75 1.10 14.35
C VAL A 167 -1.81 2.29 14.56
N LEU A 168 -0.69 2.30 13.87
CA LEU A 168 0.34 3.33 14.02
C LEU A 168 0.05 4.52 13.10
N ALA A 169 0.42 5.74 13.53
CA ALA A 169 0.37 6.90 12.66
C ALA A 169 1.53 6.88 11.65
N TYR A 170 1.27 7.26 10.41
CA TYR A 170 2.30 7.47 9.39
C TYR A 170 2.97 8.83 9.65
N ASP A 171 3.84 8.85 10.66
CA ASP A 171 4.47 10.03 11.24
C ASP A 171 5.56 10.64 10.34
N ALA A 172 6.07 11.81 10.73
CA ALA A 172 7.09 12.52 9.96
C ALA A 172 8.34 11.67 9.69
N LEU A 173 8.76 10.81 10.64
CA LEU A 173 9.92 9.92 10.42
C LEU A 173 9.62 8.85 9.36
N ALA A 174 8.43 8.26 9.35
CA ALA A 174 8.05 7.27 8.35
C ALA A 174 7.88 7.91 6.97
N LEU A 175 7.28 9.11 6.91
CA LEU A 175 7.17 9.89 5.68
C LEU A 175 8.54 10.31 5.14
N GLN A 176 9.47 10.77 6.01
CA GLN A 176 10.84 11.08 5.59
C GLN A 176 11.56 9.84 5.06
N THR A 177 11.43 8.70 5.77
CA THR A 177 11.99 7.42 5.31
C THR A 177 11.46 7.04 3.92
N ALA A 178 10.21 7.32 3.65
CA ALA A 178 9.60 7.08 2.33
C ALA A 178 10.19 8.01 1.25
N ALA A 179 10.28 9.31 1.53
CA ALA A 179 10.86 10.29 0.59
C ALA A 179 12.33 9.99 0.29
N ASP A 180 13.09 9.56 1.30
CA ASP A 180 14.54 9.30 1.21
C ASP A 180 14.88 8.12 0.30
N LEU A 181 13.93 7.24 -0.03
CA LEU A 181 14.18 6.14 -0.96
C LEU A 181 14.64 6.64 -2.34
N LEU A 182 14.16 7.80 -2.81
CA LEU A 182 14.60 8.36 -4.09
C LEU A 182 16.09 8.70 -4.07
N PRO A 183 16.58 9.62 -3.21
CA PRO A 183 18.00 9.96 -3.20
C PRO A 183 18.90 8.83 -2.67
N ASP A 184 18.36 7.80 -2.00
CA ASP A 184 19.13 6.63 -1.55
C ASP A 184 19.41 5.64 -2.69
N TRP A 185 18.45 5.44 -3.58
CA TRP A 185 18.51 4.34 -4.56
C TRP A 185 18.64 4.79 -6.01
N LEU A 186 18.06 5.94 -6.36
CA LEU A 186 18.13 6.42 -7.75
C LEU A 186 19.55 6.65 -8.26
N PRO A 187 20.51 7.19 -7.48
CA PRO A 187 21.90 7.36 -7.95
C PRO A 187 22.58 6.04 -8.29
N ALA A 188 22.25 4.94 -7.64
CA ALA A 188 22.80 3.62 -7.95
C ALA A 188 22.23 3.05 -9.27
N LEU A 189 20.97 3.37 -9.61
CA LEU A 189 20.35 2.99 -10.88
C LEU A 189 20.75 3.94 -12.02
N ARG A 190 20.91 5.22 -11.73
CA ARG A 190 21.18 6.31 -12.67
C ARG A 190 22.44 7.08 -12.24
N PRO A 191 23.63 6.69 -12.69
CA PRO A 191 24.90 7.33 -12.28
C PRO A 191 25.03 8.82 -12.61
N GLN A 192 24.13 9.36 -13.46
CA GLN A 192 24.04 10.79 -13.76
C GLN A 192 23.46 11.61 -12.61
N VAL A 193 22.66 10.98 -11.75
CA VAL A 193 22.04 11.64 -10.56
C VAL A 193 23.13 11.94 -9.55
N ARG A 194 23.16 13.19 -9.06
CA ARG A 194 24.16 13.67 -8.10
C ARG A 194 23.46 14.22 -6.86
N VAL A 195 23.65 13.56 -5.75
CA VAL A 195 23.12 13.99 -4.43
C VAL A 195 24.29 13.97 -3.45
N ASP A 196 24.93 15.12 -3.29
CA ASP A 196 25.96 15.31 -2.27
C ASP A 196 25.35 15.62 -0.89
N ALA A 197 26.18 15.86 0.11
CA ALA A 197 25.71 16.12 1.47
C ALA A 197 24.89 17.42 1.60
N ALA A 198 25.20 18.45 0.80
CA ALA A 198 24.45 19.70 0.78
C ALA A 198 23.06 19.49 0.15
N ALA A 199 23.02 18.85 -1.03
CA ALA A 199 21.75 18.49 -1.69
C ALA A 199 20.87 17.59 -0.80
N ARG A 200 21.48 16.70 0.01
CA ARG A 200 20.75 15.85 0.96
C ARG A 200 20.14 16.68 2.10
N ALA A 201 20.86 17.66 2.60
CA ALA A 201 20.34 18.57 3.63
C ALA A 201 19.17 19.42 3.08
N ASP A 202 19.33 19.98 1.88
CA ASP A 202 18.27 20.73 1.21
C ASP A 202 17.03 19.86 0.98
N TRP A 203 17.21 18.60 0.57
CA TRP A 203 16.12 17.62 0.43
C TRP A 203 15.32 17.47 1.72
N ALA A 204 15.99 17.26 2.84
CA ALA A 204 15.33 17.12 4.14
C ALA A 204 14.59 18.41 4.55
N ASP A 205 15.15 19.57 4.28
CA ASP A 205 14.54 20.85 4.59
C ASP A 205 13.30 21.16 3.73
N LEU A 206 13.33 20.82 2.44
CA LEU A 206 12.21 20.97 1.52
C LEU A 206 11.01 20.10 1.92
N TRP A 207 11.26 18.88 2.40
CA TRP A 207 10.19 17.99 2.86
C TRP A 207 9.63 18.36 4.22
N ARG A 208 10.38 18.98 5.10
CA ARG A 208 9.99 19.27 6.50
C ARG A 208 8.56 19.85 6.66
N PRO A 209 8.15 20.90 5.93
CA PRO A 209 6.78 21.42 6.06
C PRO A 209 5.70 20.46 5.54
N ILE A 210 6.01 19.65 4.53
CA ILE A 210 5.10 18.65 3.97
C ILE A 210 4.92 17.49 4.96
N LEU A 211 6.03 17.02 5.57
CA LEU A 211 6.00 15.97 6.59
C LEU A 211 5.18 16.38 7.81
N ALA A 212 5.35 17.64 8.27
CA ALA A 212 4.58 18.17 9.40
C ALA A 212 3.07 18.20 9.09
N ARG A 213 2.66 18.58 7.87
CA ARG A 213 1.25 18.52 7.45
C ARG A 213 0.74 17.11 7.32
N GLY A 214 1.53 16.21 6.74
CA GLY A 214 1.19 14.80 6.61
C GLY A 214 0.97 14.13 7.97
N GLU A 215 1.83 14.38 8.94
CA GLU A 215 1.71 13.88 10.30
C GLU A 215 0.51 14.50 11.05
N ALA A 216 0.34 15.82 10.99
CA ALA A 216 -0.79 16.50 11.62
C ALA A 216 -2.13 16.07 11.04
N GLY A 217 -2.19 15.72 9.76
CA GLY A 217 -3.36 15.20 9.07
C GLY A 217 -3.54 13.68 9.16
N ALA A 218 -2.69 12.95 9.90
CA ALA A 218 -2.78 11.49 10.04
C ALA A 218 -3.98 11.08 10.92
N SER A 219 -5.19 11.16 10.36
CA SER A 219 -6.46 11.05 11.07
C SER A 219 -7.38 9.95 10.57
N VAL A 220 -7.12 9.37 9.39
CA VAL A 220 -7.99 8.35 8.79
C VAL A 220 -7.26 7.03 8.63
N PHE A 221 -8.04 5.94 8.53
CA PHE A 221 -7.49 4.65 8.11
C PHE A 221 -6.93 4.77 6.69
N CYS A 222 -5.71 4.35 6.50
CA CYS A 222 -5.01 4.34 5.23
C CYS A 222 -4.60 2.89 4.90
N HIS A 223 -5.07 2.40 3.78
CA HIS A 223 -4.72 1.09 3.22
C HIS A 223 -3.23 1.03 2.85
N ARG A 224 -2.68 2.17 2.40
CA ARG A 224 -1.30 2.42 2.04
C ARG A 224 -0.89 1.97 0.64
N ASP A 225 -1.45 0.87 0.15
CA ASP A 225 -1.22 0.36 -1.21
C ASP A 225 -2.56 0.24 -1.96
N TYR A 226 -3.36 1.35 -1.95
CA TYR A 226 -4.70 1.43 -2.54
C TYR A 226 -4.62 1.71 -4.04
N HIS A 227 -4.40 0.69 -4.85
CA HIS A 227 -4.31 0.75 -6.31
C HIS A 227 -5.03 -0.42 -6.97
N VAL A 228 -5.26 -0.33 -8.28
CA VAL A 228 -6.16 -1.26 -9.02
C VAL A 228 -5.76 -2.73 -8.97
N GLU A 229 -4.48 -3.05 -8.71
CA GLU A 229 -4.03 -4.44 -8.53
C GLU A 229 -4.35 -5.02 -7.13
N ASN A 230 -4.80 -4.17 -6.20
CA ASN A 230 -5.22 -4.57 -4.85
C ASN A 230 -6.73 -4.39 -4.65
N LEU A 231 -7.46 -4.08 -5.71
CA LEU A 231 -8.92 -3.92 -5.72
C LEU A 231 -9.55 -4.99 -6.60
N ILE A 232 -10.57 -5.69 -6.06
CA ILE A 232 -11.30 -6.76 -6.73
C ILE A 232 -12.74 -6.28 -6.96
N TRP A 233 -13.26 -6.43 -8.17
CA TRP A 233 -14.64 -6.12 -8.48
C TRP A 233 -15.59 -7.23 -8.02
N LEU A 234 -16.57 -6.87 -7.20
CA LEU A 234 -17.56 -7.78 -6.63
C LEU A 234 -18.98 -7.32 -7.06
N PRO A 235 -19.41 -7.65 -8.27
CA PRO A 235 -20.65 -7.13 -8.85
C PRO A 235 -21.91 -7.52 -8.07
N ASP A 236 -21.87 -8.65 -7.36
CA ASP A 236 -22.99 -9.18 -6.59
C ASP A 236 -23.15 -8.50 -5.21
N ARG A 237 -22.20 -7.63 -4.82
CA ARG A 237 -22.26 -6.84 -3.59
C ARG A 237 -22.75 -5.42 -3.88
N GLU A 238 -23.15 -4.69 -2.83
CA GLU A 238 -23.72 -3.35 -2.98
C GLU A 238 -22.85 -2.28 -2.33
N GLY A 239 -22.95 -1.04 -2.84
CA GLY A 239 -22.26 0.13 -2.29
C GLY A 239 -20.75 -0.06 -2.15
N PRO A 240 -20.14 0.37 -1.04
CA PRO A 240 -18.69 0.23 -0.82
C PRO A 240 -18.21 -1.22 -0.79
N ALA A 241 -19.09 -2.18 -0.48
CA ALA A 241 -18.76 -3.59 -0.46
C ALA A 241 -18.51 -4.18 -1.87
N ARG A 242 -18.84 -3.45 -2.95
CA ARG A 242 -18.48 -3.85 -4.32
C ARG A 242 -16.98 -3.89 -4.59
N VAL A 243 -16.18 -3.24 -3.73
CA VAL A 243 -14.74 -3.20 -3.85
C VAL A 243 -14.13 -4.17 -2.85
N GLY A 244 -13.62 -5.28 -3.33
CA GLY A 244 -12.80 -6.21 -2.54
C GLY A 244 -11.43 -5.61 -2.30
N LEU A 245 -10.95 -5.64 -1.06
CA LEU A 245 -9.67 -5.09 -0.63
C LEU A 245 -8.70 -6.21 -0.28
N VAL A 246 -7.50 -6.17 -0.82
CA VAL A 246 -6.40 -7.10 -0.49
C VAL A 246 -5.11 -6.33 -0.26
N ASP A 247 -4.12 -6.96 0.36
CA ASP A 247 -2.78 -6.38 0.65
C ASP A 247 -2.79 -5.16 1.61
N PHE A 248 -3.69 -5.17 2.59
CA PHE A 248 -3.94 -4.08 3.55
C PHE A 248 -3.18 -4.22 4.89
N GLN A 249 -2.35 -5.22 5.10
CA GLN A 249 -1.72 -5.49 6.42
C GLN A 249 -0.76 -4.38 6.88
N ASP A 250 -0.26 -3.57 5.97
CA ASP A 250 0.61 -2.43 6.28
C ASP A 250 -0.16 -1.13 6.55
N ALA A 251 -1.48 -1.25 6.81
CA ALA A 251 -2.35 -0.13 7.10
C ALA A 251 -1.89 0.68 8.32
N VAL A 252 -2.12 1.99 8.24
CA VAL A 252 -1.72 2.98 9.25
C VAL A 252 -2.81 4.05 9.39
N LEU A 253 -2.70 4.94 10.37
CA LEU A 253 -3.36 6.24 10.32
C LEU A 253 -2.52 7.16 9.44
N ALA A 254 -3.11 7.76 8.41
CA ALA A 254 -2.41 8.71 7.54
C ALA A 254 -3.30 9.89 7.15
N HIS A 255 -2.71 10.84 6.44
CA HIS A 255 -3.45 11.91 5.80
C HIS A 255 -4.38 11.34 4.71
N PRO A 256 -5.64 11.79 4.61
CA PRO A 256 -6.62 11.22 3.68
C PRO A 256 -6.21 11.30 2.19
N ALA A 257 -5.33 12.21 1.83
CA ALA A 257 -4.80 12.31 0.46
C ALA A 257 -3.91 11.12 0.05
N TRP A 258 -3.38 10.32 0.99
CA TRP A 258 -2.39 9.28 0.67
C TRP A 258 -2.96 8.20 -0.25
N ASP A 259 -4.05 7.53 0.15
CA ASP A 259 -4.63 6.45 -0.64
C ASP A 259 -5.27 6.93 -1.95
N LEU A 260 -5.84 8.14 -1.95
CA LEU A 260 -6.33 8.74 -3.18
C LEU A 260 -5.19 8.98 -4.18
N SER A 261 -4.03 9.45 -3.68
CA SER A 261 -2.83 9.60 -4.52
C SER A 261 -2.33 8.25 -5.04
N MET A 262 -2.34 7.19 -4.22
CA MET A 262 -1.98 5.84 -4.68
C MET A 262 -2.89 5.34 -5.81
N LEU A 263 -4.19 5.63 -5.73
CA LEU A 263 -5.16 5.24 -6.76
C LEU A 263 -4.97 6.01 -8.06
N LEU A 264 -4.73 7.33 -7.96
CA LEU A 264 -4.71 8.23 -9.12
C LEU A 264 -3.32 8.39 -9.75
N HIS A 265 -2.25 7.95 -9.08
CA HIS A 265 -0.89 7.91 -9.61
C HIS A 265 -0.38 6.45 -9.67
N ASP A 266 -1.19 5.56 -10.27
CA ASP A 266 -0.86 4.14 -10.34
C ASP A 266 0.37 3.89 -11.22
N ALA A 267 1.37 3.22 -10.66
CA ALA A 267 2.61 2.93 -11.35
C ALA A 267 2.45 1.93 -12.50
N ARG A 268 1.45 1.05 -12.43
CA ARG A 268 1.29 -0.09 -13.34
C ARG A 268 0.44 0.23 -14.57
N ARG A 269 -0.32 1.32 -14.51
CA ARG A 269 -1.17 1.77 -15.62
C ARG A 269 -1.26 3.29 -15.71
N ASP A 270 -1.55 3.80 -16.90
CA ASP A 270 -1.81 5.23 -17.07
C ASP A 270 -3.21 5.57 -16.57
N VAL A 271 -3.30 6.49 -15.63
CA VAL A 271 -4.53 7.15 -15.23
C VAL A 271 -4.59 8.48 -15.96
N SER A 272 -5.54 8.62 -16.87
CA SER A 272 -5.63 9.84 -17.68
C SER A 272 -5.92 11.06 -16.80
N ARG A 273 -5.40 12.21 -17.20
CA ARG A 273 -5.64 13.47 -16.47
C ARG A 273 -7.13 13.78 -16.29
N PRO A 274 -8.00 13.64 -17.31
CA PRO A 274 -9.43 13.84 -17.14
C PRO A 274 -10.07 12.89 -16.11
N LEU A 275 -9.66 11.61 -16.09
CA LEU A 275 -10.13 10.65 -15.09
C LEU A 275 -9.65 11.04 -13.68
N SER A 276 -8.36 11.39 -13.54
CA SER A 276 -7.80 11.81 -12.25
C SER A 276 -8.51 13.06 -11.70
N GLU A 277 -8.73 14.08 -12.53
CA GLU A 277 -9.46 15.29 -12.16
C GLU A 277 -10.92 15.00 -11.77
N ALA A 278 -11.61 14.14 -12.52
CA ALA A 278 -12.98 13.71 -12.20
C ALA A 278 -13.06 12.97 -10.86
N MET A 279 -12.12 12.07 -10.60
CA MET A 279 -12.07 11.28 -9.36
C MET A 279 -11.66 12.11 -8.14
N LEU A 280 -10.75 13.05 -8.31
CA LEU A 280 -10.43 14.04 -7.26
C LEU A 280 -11.67 14.90 -6.94
N GLY A 281 -12.38 15.41 -7.95
CA GLY A 281 -13.64 16.12 -7.77
C GLY A 281 -14.68 15.27 -7.03
N ARG A 282 -14.89 14.02 -7.46
CA ARG A 282 -15.80 13.07 -6.78
C ARG A 282 -15.43 12.85 -5.31
N TYR A 283 -14.14 12.70 -5.03
CA TYR A 283 -13.66 12.54 -3.65
C TYR A 283 -13.99 13.78 -2.81
N LEU A 284 -13.69 14.99 -3.31
CA LEU A 284 -13.95 16.25 -2.60
C LEU A 284 -15.44 16.44 -2.31
N ASP A 285 -16.30 16.12 -3.27
CA ASP A 285 -17.76 16.22 -3.12
C ASP A 285 -18.32 15.28 -2.05
N ARG A 286 -17.68 14.13 -1.83
CA ARG A 286 -18.18 13.07 -0.95
C ARG A 286 -17.49 13.00 0.42
N ALA A 287 -16.25 13.46 0.50
CA ALA A 287 -15.43 13.36 1.71
C ALA A 287 -15.87 14.31 2.84
N GLY A 288 -16.62 15.38 2.53
CA GLY A 288 -17.10 16.33 3.52
C GLY A 288 -15.96 16.91 4.35
N SER A 289 -16.02 16.80 5.68
CA SER A 289 -15.00 17.34 6.59
C SER A 289 -13.66 16.58 6.55
N ILE A 290 -13.59 15.41 5.92
CA ILE A 290 -12.33 14.66 5.73
C ILE A 290 -11.40 15.43 4.80
N ALA A 291 -11.96 16.04 3.73
CA ALA A 291 -11.23 16.89 2.82
C ALA A 291 -11.29 18.35 3.31
N GLY A 292 -10.32 18.75 4.11
CA GLY A 292 -10.18 20.14 4.57
C GLY A 292 -9.88 21.11 3.42
N PRO A 293 -9.89 22.43 3.67
CA PRO A 293 -9.72 23.45 2.63
C PRO A 293 -8.36 23.41 1.91
N ALA A 294 -7.34 22.82 2.52
CA ALA A 294 -6.01 22.66 1.93
C ALA A 294 -5.84 21.32 1.19
N PHE A 295 -6.88 20.48 1.11
CA PHE A 295 -6.77 19.11 0.63
C PHE A 295 -6.13 18.99 -0.77
N ALA A 296 -6.47 19.87 -1.71
CA ALA A 296 -5.90 19.81 -3.06
C ALA A 296 -4.37 20.04 -3.05
N ALA A 297 -3.89 21.01 -2.26
CA ALA A 297 -2.45 21.24 -2.09
C ALA A 297 -1.77 20.07 -1.36
N ASP A 298 -2.44 19.46 -0.36
CA ASP A 298 -1.93 18.30 0.35
C ASP A 298 -1.91 17.06 -0.55
N PHE A 299 -2.90 16.89 -1.43
CA PHE A 299 -2.92 15.83 -2.43
C PHE A 299 -1.71 15.89 -3.36
N HIS A 300 -1.36 17.08 -3.88
CA HIS A 300 -0.17 17.23 -4.72
C HIS A 300 1.13 17.05 -3.92
N ALA A 301 1.21 17.60 -2.72
CA ALA A 301 2.43 17.52 -1.90
C ALA A 301 2.72 16.08 -1.42
N LEU A 302 1.71 15.38 -0.86
CA LEU A 302 1.83 14.00 -0.41
C LEU A 302 1.88 13.02 -1.59
N GLY A 303 1.23 13.37 -2.71
CA GLY A 303 1.35 12.67 -3.98
C GLY A 303 2.80 12.69 -4.49
N ALA A 304 3.43 13.85 -4.52
CA ALA A 304 4.84 13.99 -4.90
C ALA A 304 5.75 13.15 -3.97
N LEU A 305 5.49 13.16 -2.65
CA LEU A 305 6.24 12.33 -1.70
C LEU A 305 6.09 10.84 -2.01
N ASN A 306 4.84 10.39 -2.21
CA ASN A 306 4.57 8.99 -2.50
C ASN A 306 5.17 8.55 -3.85
N ILE A 307 5.14 9.41 -4.87
CA ILE A 307 5.78 9.13 -6.16
C ILE A 307 7.30 9.02 -5.99
N CYS A 308 7.94 9.92 -5.24
CA CYS A 308 9.37 9.82 -4.91
C CYS A 308 9.68 8.48 -4.20
N ARG A 309 8.82 8.05 -3.24
CA ARG A 309 8.91 6.74 -2.61
C ARG A 309 8.89 5.61 -3.65
N ILE A 310 7.92 5.64 -4.56
CA ILE A 310 7.74 4.57 -5.57
C ILE A 310 8.93 4.52 -6.52
N ILE A 311 9.44 5.65 -7.01
CA ILE A 311 10.65 5.73 -7.84
C ILE A 311 11.83 5.09 -7.09
N GLY A 312 12.02 5.44 -5.83
CA GLY A 312 13.08 4.86 -4.99
C GLY A 312 12.91 3.36 -4.73
N VAL A 313 11.67 2.89 -4.49
CA VAL A 313 11.34 1.46 -4.38
C VAL A 313 11.69 0.72 -5.67
N PHE A 314 11.31 1.24 -6.83
CA PHE A 314 11.63 0.60 -8.12
C PHE A 314 13.12 0.59 -8.39
N ALA A 315 13.83 1.69 -8.13
CA ALA A 315 15.29 1.71 -8.23
C ALA A 315 15.93 0.63 -7.33
N ARG A 316 15.46 0.50 -6.09
CA ARG A 316 15.91 -0.54 -5.15
C ARG A 316 15.63 -1.96 -5.66
N LEU A 317 14.43 -2.22 -6.19
CA LEU A 317 14.06 -3.52 -6.75
C LEU A 317 14.91 -3.90 -7.96
N VAL A 318 15.27 -2.94 -8.79
CA VAL A 318 16.18 -3.18 -9.93
C VAL A 318 17.59 -3.45 -9.43
N VAL A 319 18.15 -2.56 -8.60
CA VAL A 319 19.58 -2.60 -8.21
C VAL A 319 19.87 -3.70 -7.21
N ARG A 320 19.07 -3.80 -6.14
CA ARG A 320 19.30 -4.75 -5.05
C ARG A 320 18.74 -6.13 -5.33
N ASP A 321 17.51 -6.19 -5.88
CA ASP A 321 16.75 -7.45 -5.98
C ASP A 321 16.80 -8.05 -7.39
N GLY A 322 17.51 -7.41 -8.34
CA GLY A 322 17.72 -7.92 -9.71
C GLY A 322 16.41 -8.04 -10.49
N ARG A 323 15.46 -7.12 -10.33
CA ARG A 323 14.13 -7.14 -10.97
C ARG A 323 13.99 -6.03 -12.01
N PRO A 324 14.59 -6.15 -13.20
CA PRO A 324 14.66 -5.08 -14.20
C PRO A 324 13.28 -4.64 -14.74
N LYS A 325 12.24 -5.47 -14.64
CA LYS A 325 10.89 -5.12 -15.10
C LYS A 325 10.35 -3.81 -14.49
N TYR A 326 10.78 -3.45 -13.27
CA TYR A 326 10.31 -2.25 -12.58
C TYR A 326 10.86 -0.94 -13.18
N GLU A 327 11.93 -1.01 -13.96
CA GLU A 327 12.47 0.16 -14.65
C GLU A 327 11.49 0.75 -15.68
N ALA A 328 10.71 -0.11 -16.33
CA ALA A 328 9.70 0.29 -17.31
C ALA A 328 8.58 1.18 -16.74
N PHE A 329 8.41 1.23 -15.42
CA PHE A 329 7.40 2.07 -14.77
C PHE A 329 7.91 3.49 -14.45
N LEU A 330 9.22 3.72 -14.45
CA LEU A 330 9.81 4.99 -14.05
C LEU A 330 9.34 6.19 -14.90
N PRO A 331 9.26 6.12 -16.24
CA PRO A 331 8.81 7.26 -17.04
C PRO A 331 7.41 7.75 -16.65
N ARG A 332 6.49 6.83 -16.37
CA ARG A 332 5.13 7.17 -15.89
C ARG A 332 5.17 7.88 -14.54
N MET A 333 5.94 7.37 -13.60
CA MET A 333 6.06 7.97 -12.28
C MET A 333 6.64 9.39 -12.34
N TRP A 334 7.62 9.62 -13.22
CA TRP A 334 8.14 10.96 -13.45
C TRP A 334 7.09 11.90 -14.07
N GLY A 335 6.23 11.41 -14.97
CA GLY A 335 5.09 12.18 -15.49
C GLY A 335 4.13 12.63 -14.40
N TYR A 336 3.70 11.72 -13.53
CA TYR A 336 2.85 12.08 -12.39
C TYR A 336 3.55 13.02 -11.39
N LEU A 337 4.85 12.85 -11.18
CA LEU A 337 5.61 13.77 -10.35
C LEU A 337 5.62 15.17 -10.93
N ASP A 338 5.81 15.32 -12.24
CA ASP A 338 5.76 16.61 -12.93
C ASP A 338 4.38 17.29 -12.81
N ASP A 339 3.30 16.52 -12.85
CA ASP A 339 1.95 17.03 -12.62
C ASP A 339 1.78 17.55 -11.18
N CYS A 340 2.24 16.80 -10.18
CA CYS A 340 2.21 17.26 -8.79
C CYS A 340 3.06 18.52 -8.58
N LEU A 341 4.25 18.56 -9.17
CA LEU A 341 5.19 19.68 -9.08
C LEU A 341 4.73 20.95 -9.84
N ALA A 342 3.61 20.89 -10.56
CA ALA A 342 2.98 22.08 -11.11
C ALA A 342 2.35 22.98 -10.00
N ASP A 343 2.13 22.43 -8.80
CA ASP A 343 1.71 23.22 -7.64
C ASP A 343 2.82 24.20 -7.22
N PRO A 344 2.53 25.53 -7.16
CA PRO A 344 3.53 26.53 -6.77
C PRO A 344 4.17 26.32 -5.40
N GLY A 345 3.46 25.66 -4.48
CA GLY A 345 3.98 25.29 -3.15
C GLY A 345 5.13 24.29 -3.20
N LEU A 346 5.35 23.62 -4.35
CA LEU A 346 6.39 22.61 -4.55
C LEU A 346 7.54 23.12 -5.45
N ALA A 347 7.59 24.43 -5.74
CA ALA A 347 8.62 25.02 -6.62
C ALA A 347 10.05 24.73 -6.15
N GLY A 348 10.30 24.73 -4.84
CA GLY A 348 11.62 24.38 -4.27
C GLY A 348 12.00 22.92 -4.54
N LEU A 349 11.06 22.00 -4.42
CA LEU A 349 11.27 20.59 -4.72
C LEU A 349 11.53 20.36 -6.22
N ARG A 350 10.80 21.06 -7.09
CA ARG A 350 11.06 21.07 -8.54
C ARG A 350 12.49 21.51 -8.84
N ALA A 351 12.90 22.64 -8.28
CA ALA A 351 14.25 23.19 -8.51
C ALA A 351 15.34 22.21 -8.03
N TRP A 352 15.14 21.54 -6.90
CA TRP A 352 16.05 20.53 -6.40
C TRP A 352 16.15 19.33 -7.36
N LEU A 353 15.01 18.82 -7.82
CA LEU A 353 14.97 17.70 -8.77
C LEU A 353 15.62 18.07 -10.12
N ASP A 354 15.41 19.27 -10.60
CA ASP A 354 16.02 19.74 -11.84
C ASP A 354 17.55 19.89 -11.72
N ALA A 355 18.05 20.24 -10.53
CA ALA A 355 19.48 20.34 -10.26
C ALA A 355 20.17 18.98 -10.06
N CYS A 356 19.52 18.04 -9.36
CA CYS A 356 20.11 16.78 -8.94
C CYS A 356 19.82 15.60 -9.88
N VAL A 357 18.69 15.64 -10.59
CA VAL A 357 18.20 14.54 -11.46
C VAL A 357 18.02 15.07 -12.88
N PRO A 358 19.03 14.95 -13.75
CA PRO A 358 18.93 15.43 -15.12
C PRO A 358 17.85 14.69 -15.91
N ALA A 359 17.30 15.35 -16.96
CA ALA A 359 16.16 14.85 -17.71
C ALA A 359 16.39 13.44 -18.30
N GLU A 360 17.60 13.14 -18.76
CA GLU A 360 17.99 11.85 -19.30
C GLU A 360 18.01 10.72 -18.24
N ALA A 361 17.98 11.06 -16.94
CA ALA A 361 17.92 10.09 -15.85
C ALA A 361 16.47 9.78 -15.42
N ARG A 362 15.48 10.47 -15.98
CA ARG A 362 14.07 10.33 -15.63
C ARG A 362 13.33 9.32 -16.50
N GLY A 363 13.95 8.83 -17.58
CA GLY A 363 13.40 7.90 -18.57
C GLY A 363 13.86 6.46 -18.43
#